data_43dbb40b80bea59396693385d11e9b99
#
_entry.id   43dbb40b80bea59396693385d11e9b99
#
_cell.length_a   1.000
_cell.length_b   1.000
_cell.length_c   1.000
_cell.angle_alpha   90.00
_cell.angle_beta   90.00
_cell.angle_gamma   90.00
#
_symmetry.space_group_name_H-M   'P 1'
#
loop_
_entity.id
_entity.type
_entity.pdbx_description
1 polymer ?
#
loop_
_entity_poly.entity_id
_entity_poly.type
_entity_poly.pdbx_seq_one_letter_code
_entity_poly.pdbx_strand_id
1 'polypeptide(L)' 'MKVTIIFESDNEDDGFEGKNVIERHNIDDLWGLSNAYTDATKSAGFCYVTDVAFEKDDGKMVFGSF' A
#
# COMPACT_ATOMS: atom_id res chain seq x y z
N MET A 1 8.55 13.06 -1.44
CA MET A 1 9.45 11.97 -1.02
C MET A 1 9.25 10.75 -1.89
N LYS A 2 10.21 9.87 -1.93
CA LYS A 2 10.07 8.56 -2.54
C LYS A 2 9.59 7.57 -1.50
N VAL A 3 8.59 6.77 -1.85
CA VAL A 3 8.06 5.72 -0.98
C VAL A 3 8.27 4.38 -1.66
N THR A 4 8.86 3.44 -0.94
CA THR A 4 9.05 2.07 -1.41
C THR A 4 8.39 1.13 -0.42
N ILE A 5 7.51 0.27 -0.90
CA ILE A 5 6.80 -0.72 -0.09
C ILE A 5 7.14 -2.09 -0.64
N ILE A 6 7.62 -2.98 0.22
CA ILE A 6 8.06 -4.30 -0.16
C ILE A 6 7.25 -5.34 0.61
N PHE A 7 6.63 -6.25 -0.13
CA PHE A 7 6.00 -7.44 0.45
C PHE A 7 6.79 -8.65 -0.01
N GLU A 8 7.26 -9.45 0.93
CA GLU A 8 7.96 -10.69 0.65
C GLU A 8 7.14 -11.86 1.15
N SER A 9 7.01 -12.89 0.32
CA SER A 9 6.40 -14.13 0.76
C SER A 9 7.43 -14.92 1.55
N ASP A 10 7.09 -15.29 2.77
CA ASP A 10 7.91 -16.15 3.64
C ASP A 10 7.37 -17.57 3.73
N ASN A 11 6.35 -17.89 2.94
CA ASN A 11 5.69 -19.19 2.97
C ASN A 11 6.17 -20.04 1.79
N GLU A 12 7.11 -20.93 2.05
CA GLU A 12 7.68 -21.80 1.05
C GLU A 12 6.71 -22.89 0.56
N ASP A 13 5.66 -23.17 1.32
CA ASP A 13 4.77 -24.29 1.08
C ASP A 13 3.79 -24.09 -0.07
N ASP A 14 3.49 -22.83 -0.44
CA ASP A 14 2.58 -22.58 -1.55
C ASP A 14 3.28 -22.44 -2.89
N GLY A 15 4.56 -22.71 -2.94
CA GLY A 15 5.32 -22.66 -4.19
C GLY A 15 5.42 -21.26 -4.79
N PHE A 16 5.02 -20.27 -4.04
CA PHE A 16 5.06 -18.90 -4.47
C PHE A 16 6.25 -18.20 -3.81
N GLU A 17 7.30 -18.06 -4.57
CA GLU A 17 8.41 -17.20 -4.17
C GLU A 17 8.15 -15.85 -4.80
N GLY A 18 7.62 -14.94 -4.02
CA GLY A 18 7.25 -13.65 -4.54
C GLY A 18 7.78 -12.51 -3.70
N LYS A 19 8.22 -11.50 -4.41
CA LYS A 19 8.56 -10.22 -3.81
C LYS A 19 7.89 -9.15 -4.64
N ASN A 20 6.97 -8.44 -4.03
CA ASN A 20 6.31 -7.29 -4.66
C ASN A 20 6.96 -6.01 -4.17
N VAL A 21 7.41 -5.19 -5.09
CA VAL A 21 7.99 -3.90 -4.78
C VAL A 21 7.16 -2.83 -5.47
N ILE A 22 6.65 -1.90 -4.69
CA ILE A 22 5.93 -0.73 -5.19
C ILE A 22 6.78 0.49 -4.88
N GLU A 23 7.15 1.24 -5.89
CA GLU A 23 7.91 2.47 -5.75
C GLU A 23 7.12 3.62 -6.35
N ARG A 24 6.96 4.69 -5.56
CA ARG A 24 6.26 5.90 -6.00
C ARG A 24 7.11 7.11 -5.65
N HIS A 25 7.09 8.07 -6.55
CA HIS A 25 7.86 9.30 -6.41
C HIS A 25 6.94 10.49 -6.19
N ASN A 26 7.47 11.54 -5.60
CA ASN A 26 6.75 12.80 -5.39
C ASN A 26 5.52 12.66 -4.50
N ILE A 27 5.63 11.79 -3.50
CA ILE A 27 4.57 11.62 -2.50
C ILE A 27 4.81 12.67 -1.41
N ASP A 28 3.96 13.66 -1.33
CA ASP A 28 4.12 14.81 -0.43
C ASP A 28 2.97 14.98 0.56
N ASP A 29 1.93 14.18 0.47
CA ASP A 29 0.78 14.26 1.36
C ASP A 29 0.26 12.86 1.72
N LEU A 30 -0.64 12.82 2.72
CA LEU A 30 -1.25 11.58 3.16
C LEU A 30 -2.16 10.96 2.12
N TRP A 31 -2.75 11.79 1.27
CA TRP A 31 -3.61 11.32 0.20
C TRP A 31 -2.82 10.49 -0.81
N GLY A 32 -1.67 10.98 -1.23
CA GLY A 32 -0.79 10.25 -2.13
C GLY A 32 -0.21 9.00 -1.47
N LEU A 33 0.13 9.09 -0.17
CA LEU A 33 0.64 7.94 0.57
C LEU A 33 -0.43 6.85 0.71
N SER A 34 -1.68 7.22 0.95
CA SER A 34 -2.80 6.27 1.00
C SER A 34 -2.95 5.53 -0.34
N ASN A 35 -2.85 6.24 -1.46
CA ASN A 35 -2.89 5.63 -2.79
C ASN A 35 -1.77 4.62 -2.98
N ALA A 36 -0.56 4.94 -2.54
CA ALA A 36 0.59 4.05 -2.65
C ALA A 36 0.36 2.75 -1.85
N TYR A 37 -0.13 2.87 -0.63
CA TYR A 37 -0.44 1.69 0.19
C TYR A 37 -1.58 0.87 -0.38
N THR A 38 -2.60 1.52 -0.95
CA THR A 38 -3.70 0.81 -1.61
C THR A 38 -3.20 -0.01 -2.80
N ASP A 39 -2.37 0.59 -3.64
CA ASP A 39 -1.80 -0.10 -4.80
C ASP A 39 -0.92 -1.27 -4.37
N ALA A 40 -0.10 -1.07 -3.35
CA ALA A 40 0.76 -2.12 -2.82
C ALA A 40 -0.05 -3.28 -2.26
N THR A 41 -1.12 -2.97 -1.52
CA THR A 41 -2.00 -3.98 -0.92
C THR A 41 -2.67 -4.82 -2.01
N LYS A 42 -3.17 -4.18 -3.05
CA LYS A 42 -3.80 -4.89 -4.17
C LYS A 42 -2.81 -5.77 -4.91
N SER A 43 -1.61 -5.26 -5.16
CA SER A 43 -0.59 -6.04 -5.88
C SER A 43 -0.05 -7.20 -5.07
N ALA A 44 -0.19 -7.16 -3.75
CA ALA A 44 0.17 -8.28 -2.88
C ALA A 44 -0.87 -9.40 -2.87
N GLY A 45 -1.99 -9.24 -3.59
CA GLY A 45 -3.02 -10.25 -3.71
C GLY A 45 -4.35 -9.90 -3.03
N PHE A 46 -4.40 -8.80 -2.31
CA PHE A 46 -5.63 -8.38 -1.62
C PHE A 46 -6.49 -7.49 -2.53
N CYS A 47 -6.86 -8.04 -3.68
CA CYS A 47 -7.55 -7.28 -4.73
C CYS A 47 -8.97 -6.83 -4.34
N TYR A 48 -9.51 -7.37 -3.25
CA TYR A 48 -10.81 -6.98 -2.73
C TYR A 48 -10.74 -5.71 -1.84
N VAL A 49 -9.54 -5.22 -1.57
CA VAL A 49 -9.36 -3.98 -0.81
C VAL A 49 -9.54 -2.80 -1.77
N THR A 50 -10.41 -1.87 -1.41
CA THR A 50 -10.66 -0.69 -2.23
C THR A 50 -9.80 0.51 -1.82
N ASP A 51 -9.58 0.68 -0.52
CA ASP A 51 -8.82 1.79 0.03
C ASP A 51 -8.07 1.39 1.28
N VAL A 52 -6.94 2.04 1.48
CA VAL A 52 -6.24 2.07 2.77
C VAL A 52 -6.24 3.52 3.23
N ALA A 53 -6.73 3.75 4.43
CA ALA A 53 -6.89 5.10 4.96
C ALA A 53 -6.01 5.32 6.18
N PHE A 54 -5.66 6.57 6.42
CA PHE A 54 -4.93 6.98 7.61
C PHE A 54 -5.83 7.77 8.53
N GLU A 55 -5.83 7.42 9.81
CA GLU A 55 -6.50 8.19 10.84
C GLU A 55 -5.50 9.19 11.43
N LYS A 56 -5.89 10.44 11.43
CA LYS A 56 -5.09 11.52 12.01
C LYS A 56 -5.37 11.64 13.50
N ASP A 57 -4.52 12.35 14.20
CA ASP A 57 -4.65 12.57 15.64
C ASP A 57 -5.91 13.36 16.04
N ASP A 58 -6.53 14.06 15.10
CA ASP A 58 -7.81 14.75 15.31
C ASP A 58 -9.03 13.86 15.02
N GLY A 59 -8.82 12.56 14.70
CA GLY A 59 -9.88 11.62 14.41
C GLY A 59 -10.37 11.62 12.97
N LYS A 60 -9.82 12.47 12.13
CA LYS A 60 -10.22 12.53 10.72
C LYS A 60 -9.47 11.48 9.92
N MET A 61 -10.16 10.91 8.93
CA MET A 61 -9.60 9.90 8.04
C MET A 61 -9.19 10.53 6.72
N VAL A 62 -8.07 10.06 6.18
CA VAL A 62 -7.60 10.47 4.86
C VAL A 62 -7.61 9.26 3.94
N PHE A 63 -8.40 9.36 2.89
CA PHE A 63 -8.53 8.34 1.86
C PHE A 63 -7.83 8.80 0.59
N GLY A 64 -7.16 7.90 -0.08
CA GLY A 64 -6.41 8.25 -1.28
C GLY A 64 -7.22 8.22 -2.56
N SER A 65 -8.32 7.48 -2.60
CA SER A 65 -9.14 7.35 -3.81
C SER A 65 -10.59 7.66 -3.53
N PHE A 66 -11.31 8.02 -4.56
CA PHE A 66 -12.72 8.37 -4.52
C PHE A 66 -13.47 7.62 -5.58
#